data_0c242c70a1e80beeb0147ec8f001ac71
#
_entry.id   0c242c70a1e80beeb0147ec8f001ac71
#
_cell.length_a   1.000
_cell.length_b   1.000
_cell.length_c   1.000
_cell.angle_alpha   90.00
_cell.angle_beta   90.00
_cell.angle_gamma   90.00
#
_symmetry.space_group_name_H-M   'P 1'
#
loop_
_entity.id
_entity.type
_entity.pdbx_description
1 polymer ?
#
loop_
_entity_poly.entity_id
_entity_poly.type
_entity_poly.pdbx_seq_one_letter_code
_entity_poly.pdbx_strand_id
1 'polypeptide(L)'
;MWKAKVISDVIREQRNFATDHRSLITGHEHRMARRLKLIISYDGTPFAGWQSQSHRNTIQDHVEHAFERVLGKPARVHGAGRTDAGVHALAQCAHVDLPDDHLSAARWTEALNALLPPTIRVLRCQYASNDFHARLSAKGKIYRYRIWLAPVLPPFEYRRAWHIVRSIDPKILKRAAKHFVGTHDFAGFAANRGKPEISTTRTIYSLRIRQKGPCLTIEFDGDGFLYKMVRLIVGSLVKCALGKMRVEDITARLGSAQVGSARFTAPAEGLFLVRVRY
;
A
#
# COMPACT_ATOMS: atom_id res chain seq x y z
N MET A 1 -21.96 15.18 15.51
CA MET A 1 -21.71 16.61 15.79
C MET A 1 -20.23 17.00 15.56
N TRP A 2 -19.23 16.36 16.15
CA TRP A 2 -17.81 16.73 16.01
C TRP A 2 -17.30 16.77 14.54
N LYS A 3 -17.57 15.74 13.72
CA LYS A 3 -17.15 15.70 12.31
C LYS A 3 -17.71 16.86 11.47
N ALA A 4 -18.98 17.18 11.65
CA ALA A 4 -19.61 18.28 10.91
C ALA A 4 -18.99 19.64 11.28
N LYS A 5 -18.65 19.84 12.56
CA LYS A 5 -17.97 21.04 13.05
C LYS A 5 -16.56 21.17 12.45
N VAL A 6 -15.75 20.11 12.50
CA VAL A 6 -14.38 20.11 11.91
C VAL A 6 -14.44 20.47 10.43
N ILE A 7 -15.33 19.84 9.66
CA ILE A 7 -15.48 20.10 8.22
C ILE A 7 -15.90 21.56 7.99
N SER A 8 -16.90 22.05 8.75
CA SER A 8 -17.38 23.44 8.64
C SER A 8 -16.29 24.45 8.97
N ASP A 9 -15.53 24.22 10.04
CA ASP A 9 -14.45 25.10 10.47
C ASP A 9 -13.32 25.14 9.43
N VAL A 10 -12.92 23.99 8.89
CA VAL A 10 -11.89 23.91 7.85
C VAL A 10 -12.32 24.58 6.53
N ILE A 11 -13.57 24.33 6.09
CA ILE A 11 -14.11 24.99 4.87
C ILE A 11 -14.24 26.50 5.08
N ARG A 12 -14.61 26.95 6.27
CA ARG A 12 -14.70 28.37 6.60
C ARG A 12 -13.32 29.04 6.62
N GLU A 13 -12.32 28.37 7.18
CA GLU A 13 -10.92 28.81 7.20
C GLU A 13 -10.39 29.01 5.75
N GLN A 14 -10.68 28.06 4.86
CA GLN A 14 -10.34 28.16 3.43
C GLN A 14 -11.06 29.31 2.72
N ARG A 15 -12.37 29.51 2.99
CA ARG A 15 -13.17 30.56 2.35
C ARG A 15 -12.78 31.96 2.82
N ASN A 16 -12.56 32.17 4.10
CA ASN A 16 -12.17 33.46 4.66
C ASN A 16 -10.85 33.95 4.07
N PHE A 17 -9.90 33.02 3.89
CA PHE A 17 -8.62 33.36 3.25
C PHE A 17 -8.78 33.74 1.78
N ALA A 18 -9.64 33.04 1.02
CA ALA A 18 -9.91 33.33 -0.38
C ALA A 18 -10.60 34.72 -0.55
N THR A 19 -11.30 35.20 0.48
CA THR A 19 -11.99 36.50 0.45
C THR A 19 -11.05 37.66 0.82
N ASP A 20 -10.21 37.47 1.83
CA ASP A 20 -9.24 38.49 2.28
C ASP A 20 -8.17 38.80 1.22
N HIS A 21 -7.78 37.81 0.40
CA HIS A 21 -6.75 38.00 -0.61
C HIS A 21 -7.26 38.51 -1.97
N ARG A 22 -8.56 38.51 -2.23
CA ARG A 22 -9.10 39.15 -3.46
C ARG A 22 -8.95 40.66 -3.47
N SER A 23 -8.79 41.30 -2.32
CA SER A 23 -8.65 42.76 -2.20
C SER A 23 -7.21 43.29 -2.26
N LEU A 24 -6.19 42.43 -2.30
CA LEU A 24 -4.78 42.83 -2.14
C LEU A 24 -3.84 42.49 -3.31
N ILE A 25 -4.30 41.88 -4.43
CA ILE A 25 -3.36 41.39 -5.46
C ILE A 25 -3.68 41.93 -6.83
N THR A 26 -2.97 42.98 -7.23
CA THR A 26 -2.71 43.40 -8.63
C THR A 26 -1.34 42.89 -9.13
N GLY A 27 -0.77 41.86 -8.58
CA GLY A 27 0.49 41.26 -9.01
C GLY A 27 0.32 39.76 -9.25
N HIS A 28 0.60 39.28 -10.47
CA HIS A 28 0.67 37.88 -10.84
C HIS A 28 1.92 37.23 -10.20
N GLU A 29 1.97 37.08 -8.87
CA GLU A 29 2.88 36.12 -8.27
C GLU A 29 2.33 34.72 -8.55
N HIS A 30 3.03 33.93 -9.35
CA HIS A 30 2.83 32.50 -9.51
C HIS A 30 3.09 31.83 -8.16
N ARG A 31 2.05 31.73 -7.33
CA ARG A 31 2.14 31.02 -6.05
C ARG A 31 2.37 29.53 -6.33
N MET A 32 3.53 29.06 -5.94
CA MET A 32 3.99 27.69 -6.17
C MET A 32 3.08 26.68 -5.46
N ALA A 33 2.58 25.69 -6.21
CA ALA A 33 1.85 24.57 -5.62
C ALA A 33 2.68 23.91 -4.50
N ARG A 34 2.03 23.64 -3.37
CA ARG A 34 2.68 23.00 -2.22
C ARG A 34 2.39 21.49 -2.23
N ARG A 35 3.45 20.71 -2.14
CA ARG A 35 3.31 19.24 -2.11
C ARG A 35 3.04 18.75 -0.70
N LEU A 36 1.90 18.07 -0.51
CA LEU A 36 1.53 17.43 0.74
C LEU A 36 1.79 15.93 0.64
N LYS A 37 2.63 15.40 1.54
CA LYS A 37 2.89 13.98 1.74
C LYS A 37 1.94 13.42 2.79
N LEU A 38 1.34 12.27 2.52
CA LEU A 38 0.41 11.58 3.39
C LEU A 38 0.94 10.20 3.76
N ILE A 39 0.74 9.80 5.01
CA ILE A 39 0.87 8.42 5.46
C ILE A 39 -0.53 7.90 5.77
N ILE A 40 -0.93 6.84 5.06
CA ILE A 40 -2.32 6.34 5.06
C ILE A 40 -2.33 4.88 5.50
N SER A 41 -3.19 4.57 6.46
CA SER A 41 -3.52 3.20 6.86
C SER A 41 -4.90 2.82 6.38
N TYR A 42 -5.09 1.58 5.92
CA TYR A 42 -6.41 1.11 5.51
C TYR A 42 -6.60 -0.39 5.67
N ASP A 43 -7.82 -0.77 6.03
CA ASP A 43 -8.36 -2.11 5.83
C ASP A 43 -8.81 -2.23 4.36
N GLY A 44 -8.10 -3.03 3.57
CA GLY A 44 -8.37 -3.17 2.14
C GLY A 44 -9.61 -4.01 1.81
N THR A 45 -10.21 -4.65 2.80
CA THR A 45 -11.30 -5.62 2.63
C THR A 45 -12.46 -5.12 1.76
N PRO A 46 -13.04 -3.92 1.97
CA PRO A 46 -14.17 -3.45 1.20
C PRO A 46 -13.81 -2.78 -0.13
N PHE A 47 -12.50 -2.69 -0.48
CA PHE A 47 -12.05 -1.88 -1.61
C PHE A 47 -11.49 -2.71 -2.76
N ALA A 48 -11.65 -2.19 -3.97
CA ALA A 48 -11.08 -2.74 -5.20
C ALA A 48 -9.57 -2.46 -5.37
N GLY A 49 -8.86 -2.24 -4.25
CA GLY A 49 -7.44 -1.94 -4.18
C GLY A 49 -7.15 -0.44 -4.11
N TRP A 50 -5.88 -0.09 -4.36
CA TRP A 50 -5.44 1.31 -4.27
C TRP A 50 -5.90 2.16 -5.45
N GLN A 51 -5.60 1.72 -6.68
CA GLN A 51 -5.69 2.54 -7.89
C GLN A 51 -7.13 2.76 -8.35
N SER A 52 -7.48 4.03 -8.63
CA SER A 52 -8.77 4.43 -9.21
C SER A 52 -9.14 3.60 -10.45
N GLN A 53 -10.39 3.17 -10.49
CA GLN A 53 -11.03 2.35 -11.52
C GLN A 53 -12.41 2.91 -11.86
N SER A 54 -13.03 2.42 -12.95
CA SER A 54 -14.32 2.91 -13.44
C SER A 54 -15.45 2.87 -12.40
N HIS A 55 -15.45 1.86 -11.51
CA HIS A 55 -16.47 1.69 -10.45
C HIS A 55 -16.19 2.48 -9.17
N ARG A 56 -15.12 3.30 -9.14
CA ARG A 56 -14.84 4.29 -8.09
C ARG A 56 -14.93 3.78 -6.64
N ASN A 57 -14.62 2.52 -6.37
CA ASN A 57 -14.54 1.97 -5.01
C ASN A 57 -13.12 1.57 -4.65
N THR A 58 -12.18 2.52 -4.76
CA THR A 58 -10.78 2.30 -4.43
C THR A 58 -10.32 3.26 -3.34
N ILE A 59 -9.20 2.94 -2.67
CA ILE A 59 -8.62 3.82 -1.65
C ILE A 59 -8.32 5.22 -2.22
N GLN A 60 -7.77 5.26 -3.45
CA GLN A 60 -7.45 6.51 -4.13
C GLN A 60 -8.70 7.38 -4.35
N ASP A 61 -9.81 6.79 -4.81
CA ASP A 61 -11.06 7.53 -5.05
C ASP A 61 -11.61 8.15 -3.77
N HIS A 62 -11.58 7.41 -2.66
CA HIS A 62 -12.04 7.94 -1.35
C HIS A 62 -11.17 9.09 -0.87
N VAL A 63 -9.83 8.98 -1.03
CA VAL A 63 -8.91 10.04 -0.61
C VAL A 63 -9.03 11.27 -1.51
N GLU A 64 -9.10 11.09 -2.84
CA GLU A 64 -9.31 12.18 -3.80
C GLU A 64 -10.64 12.90 -3.55
N HIS A 65 -11.72 12.15 -3.31
CA HIS A 65 -13.02 12.74 -2.96
C HIS A 65 -12.97 13.53 -1.64
N ALA A 66 -12.24 13.06 -0.63
CA ALA A 66 -12.06 13.81 0.62
C ALA A 66 -11.32 15.13 0.39
N PHE A 67 -10.28 15.16 -0.47
CA PHE A 67 -9.63 16.39 -0.88
C PHE A 67 -10.57 17.32 -1.63
N GLU A 68 -11.31 16.80 -2.61
CA GLU A 68 -12.28 17.57 -3.39
C GLU A 68 -13.32 18.26 -2.50
N ARG A 69 -13.81 17.57 -1.47
CA ARG A 69 -14.76 18.12 -0.49
C ARG A 69 -14.20 19.29 0.31
N VAL A 70 -12.89 19.29 0.60
CA VAL A 70 -12.23 20.38 1.34
C VAL A 70 -11.86 21.52 0.41
N LEU A 71 -11.30 21.21 -0.78
CA LEU A 71 -10.78 22.20 -1.72
C LEU A 71 -11.86 22.86 -2.60
N GLY A 72 -13.02 22.21 -2.76
CA GLY A 72 -14.05 22.60 -3.73
C GLY A 72 -13.65 22.32 -5.20
N LYS A 73 -12.54 21.60 -5.42
CA LYS A 73 -12.05 21.21 -6.74
C LYS A 73 -11.27 19.88 -6.67
N PRO A 74 -11.22 19.11 -7.78
CA PRO A 74 -10.49 17.84 -7.82
C PRO A 74 -9.01 18.00 -7.49
N ALA A 75 -8.46 17.02 -6.77
CA ALA A 75 -7.03 16.91 -6.50
C ALA A 75 -6.56 15.48 -6.76
N ARG A 76 -5.45 15.33 -7.49
CA ARG A 76 -4.92 14.03 -7.86
C ARG A 76 -3.96 13.50 -6.81
N VAL A 77 -4.22 12.30 -6.30
CA VAL A 77 -3.39 11.64 -5.29
C VAL A 77 -2.50 10.57 -5.92
N HIS A 78 -1.19 10.67 -5.69
CA HIS A 78 -0.18 9.76 -6.23
C HIS A 78 0.36 8.85 -5.12
N GLY A 79 0.03 7.55 -5.17
CA GLY A 79 0.52 6.56 -4.21
C GLY A 79 1.92 6.04 -4.51
N ALA A 80 2.66 5.64 -3.47
CA ALA A 80 3.98 5.03 -3.60
C ALA A 80 3.96 3.68 -4.32
N GLY A 81 2.83 2.99 -4.30
CA GLY A 81 2.63 1.73 -5.01
C GLY A 81 1.17 1.31 -4.96
N ARG A 82 0.80 0.44 -5.88
CA ARG A 82 -0.54 -0.14 -5.92
C ARG A 82 -0.61 -1.33 -4.96
N THR A 83 -1.74 -1.47 -4.29
CA THR A 83 -2.14 -2.68 -3.59
C THR A 83 -3.34 -3.28 -4.32
N ASP A 84 -3.42 -4.61 -4.37
CA ASP A 84 -4.56 -5.32 -5.00
C ASP A 84 -5.82 -5.18 -4.13
N ALA A 85 -6.98 -5.54 -4.71
CA ALA A 85 -8.23 -5.67 -3.95
C ALA A 85 -8.04 -6.58 -2.73
N GLY A 86 -8.54 -6.17 -1.58
CA GLY A 86 -8.44 -6.88 -0.31
C GLY A 86 -7.07 -6.81 0.39
N VAL A 87 -6.05 -6.18 -0.19
CA VAL A 87 -4.73 -5.98 0.45
C VAL A 87 -4.77 -4.76 1.36
N HIS A 88 -4.22 -4.90 2.57
CA HIS A 88 -4.19 -3.84 3.59
C HIS A 88 -2.92 -3.00 3.52
N ALA A 89 -2.94 -1.85 4.20
CA ALA A 89 -1.73 -1.08 4.48
C ALA A 89 -1.73 -0.54 5.90
N LEU A 90 -0.59 -0.63 6.56
CA LEU A 90 -0.34 0.04 7.85
C LEU A 90 0.19 1.46 7.62
N ALA A 91 1.01 1.66 6.58
CA ALA A 91 1.57 2.97 6.25
C ALA A 91 1.88 3.08 4.74
N GLN A 92 0.86 3.15 3.90
CA GLN A 92 0.99 3.57 2.52
C GLN A 92 1.41 5.04 2.49
N CYS A 93 2.33 5.40 1.60
CA CYS A 93 2.68 6.79 1.36
C CYS A 93 2.05 7.30 0.06
N ALA A 94 1.52 8.52 0.11
CA ALA A 94 1.02 9.22 -1.07
C ALA A 94 1.44 10.69 -1.05
N HIS A 95 1.32 11.38 -2.18
CA HIS A 95 1.43 12.83 -2.24
C HIS A 95 0.33 13.41 -3.11
N VAL A 96 0.06 14.67 -2.88
CA VAL A 96 -0.85 15.52 -3.66
C VAL A 96 -0.23 16.88 -3.81
N ASP A 97 -0.38 17.49 -4.98
CA ASP A 97 -0.03 18.90 -5.22
C ASP A 97 -1.27 19.73 -4.93
N LEU A 98 -1.16 20.57 -3.92
CA LEU A 98 -2.22 21.49 -3.53
C LEU A 98 -1.98 22.84 -4.17
N PRO A 99 -3.04 23.54 -4.63
CA PRO A 99 -2.92 24.94 -4.92
C PRO A 99 -2.50 25.66 -3.64
N ASP A 100 -2.21 26.94 -3.74
CA ASP A 100 -1.91 27.77 -2.58
C ASP A 100 -2.91 27.48 -1.45
N ASP A 101 -2.40 26.84 -0.39
CA ASP A 101 -3.18 26.23 0.68
C ASP A 101 -2.59 26.68 2.00
N HIS A 102 -3.47 27.20 2.87
CA HIS A 102 -3.12 27.78 4.15
C HIS A 102 -3.37 26.86 5.32
N LEU A 103 -3.93 25.66 5.08
CA LEU A 103 -4.12 24.69 6.14
C LEU A 103 -2.77 24.13 6.60
N SER A 104 -2.59 24.03 7.90
CA SER A 104 -1.46 23.29 8.47
C SER A 104 -1.59 21.79 8.14
N ALA A 105 -0.48 21.06 8.14
CA ALA A 105 -0.49 19.61 7.93
C ALA A 105 -1.37 18.86 8.96
N ALA A 106 -1.45 19.37 10.19
CA ALA A 106 -2.33 18.84 11.23
C ALA A 106 -3.81 19.00 10.84
N ARG A 107 -4.20 20.20 10.40
CA ARG A 107 -5.58 20.49 9.95
C ARG A 107 -5.98 19.65 8.75
N TRP A 108 -5.06 19.39 7.80
CA TRP A 108 -5.30 18.44 6.73
C TRP A 108 -5.58 17.03 7.24
N THR A 109 -4.82 16.56 8.23
CA THR A 109 -5.04 15.24 8.85
C THR A 109 -6.43 15.14 9.48
N GLU A 110 -6.86 16.17 10.20
CA GLU A 110 -8.19 16.23 10.83
C GLU A 110 -9.31 16.24 9.79
N ALA A 111 -9.22 17.16 8.80
CA ALA A 111 -10.24 17.33 7.78
C ALA A 111 -10.46 16.07 6.94
N LEU A 112 -9.36 15.45 6.47
CA LEU A 112 -9.44 14.21 5.69
C LEU A 112 -10.08 13.08 6.53
N ASN A 113 -9.65 12.90 7.78
CA ASN A 113 -10.18 11.85 8.65
C ASN A 113 -11.65 12.06 9.05
N ALA A 114 -12.15 13.30 9.03
CA ALA A 114 -13.56 13.59 9.24
C ALA A 114 -14.44 13.10 8.06
N LEU A 115 -13.89 13.11 6.83
CA LEU A 115 -14.58 12.73 5.59
C LEU A 115 -14.39 11.26 5.21
N LEU A 116 -13.25 10.67 5.55
CA LEU A 116 -12.92 9.29 5.18
C LEU A 116 -13.73 8.25 5.97
N PRO A 117 -14.07 7.10 5.35
CA PRO A 117 -14.70 5.99 6.06
C PRO A 117 -13.77 5.45 7.16
N PRO A 118 -14.28 4.78 8.22
CA PRO A 118 -13.47 4.30 9.34
C PRO A 118 -12.37 3.30 8.93
N THR A 119 -12.51 2.68 7.77
CA THR A 119 -11.55 1.72 7.20
C THR A 119 -10.36 2.38 6.49
N ILE A 120 -10.36 3.71 6.32
CA ILE A 120 -9.23 4.49 5.80
C ILE A 120 -8.89 5.59 6.79
N ARG A 121 -7.62 5.72 7.18
CA ARG A 121 -7.14 6.78 8.06
C ARG A 121 -5.85 7.38 7.55
N VAL A 122 -5.81 8.69 7.45
CA VAL A 122 -4.59 9.46 7.29
C VAL A 122 -3.94 9.56 8.67
N LEU A 123 -2.81 8.89 8.84
CA LEU A 123 -2.06 8.88 10.10
C LEU A 123 -1.27 10.17 10.29
N ARG A 124 -0.80 10.75 9.19
CA ARG A 124 0.00 11.97 9.19
C ARG A 124 0.00 12.62 7.82
N CYS A 125 -0.13 13.94 7.81
CA CYS A 125 0.23 14.82 6.69
C CYS A 125 1.53 15.56 7.02
N GLN A 126 2.30 15.91 6.00
CA GLN A 126 3.51 16.71 6.10
C GLN A 126 3.77 17.39 4.76
N TYR A 127 4.07 18.67 4.77
CA TYR A 127 4.57 19.34 3.57
C TYR A 127 5.95 18.80 3.21
N ALA A 128 6.18 18.60 1.93
CA ALA A 128 7.40 18.06 1.37
C ALA A 128 7.94 18.98 0.27
N SER A 129 9.22 18.80 -0.06
CA SER A 129 9.81 19.45 -1.25
C SER A 129 9.02 19.08 -2.52
N ASN A 130 8.96 19.99 -3.48
CA ASN A 130 8.31 19.75 -4.77
C ASN A 130 8.99 18.63 -5.58
N ASP A 131 10.24 18.29 -5.27
CA ASP A 131 10.96 17.16 -5.88
C ASP A 131 10.55 15.80 -5.31
N PHE A 132 9.88 15.78 -4.15
CA PHE A 132 9.43 14.54 -3.55
C PHE A 132 8.31 13.90 -4.37
N HIS A 133 8.52 12.70 -4.87
CA HIS A 133 7.49 11.91 -5.52
C HIS A 133 7.28 10.58 -4.77
N ALA A 134 6.08 10.32 -4.25
CA ALA A 134 5.79 9.17 -3.40
C ALA A 134 6.26 7.82 -3.99
N ARG A 135 6.20 7.64 -5.31
CA ARG A 135 6.65 6.42 -5.99
C ARG A 135 8.13 6.47 -6.37
N LEU A 136 8.58 7.57 -6.99
CA LEU A 136 9.91 7.63 -7.61
C LEU A 136 11.02 7.87 -6.59
N SER A 137 10.74 8.62 -5.52
CA SER A 137 11.68 8.85 -4.43
C SER A 137 11.77 7.68 -3.43
N ALA A 138 10.94 6.62 -3.61
CA ALA A 138 10.95 5.49 -2.71
C ALA A 138 12.19 4.61 -2.91
N LYS A 139 12.93 4.37 -1.83
CA LYS A 139 14.13 3.50 -1.78
C LYS A 139 13.81 2.05 -1.43
N GLY A 140 12.59 1.77 -1.00
CA GLY A 140 12.18 0.40 -0.69
C GLY A 140 10.82 0.33 -0.01
N LYS A 141 10.33 -0.90 0.14
CA LYS A 141 9.03 -1.19 0.76
C LYS A 141 9.14 -2.40 1.66
N ILE A 142 8.37 -2.38 2.73
CA ILE A 142 8.22 -3.52 3.64
C ILE A 142 6.80 -4.04 3.52
N TYR A 143 6.68 -5.33 3.22
CA TYR A 143 5.42 -6.06 3.23
C TYR A 143 5.44 -7.13 4.30
N ARG A 144 4.28 -7.38 4.91
CA ARG A 144 4.07 -8.48 5.85
C ARG A 144 2.90 -9.32 5.38
N TYR A 145 3.11 -10.63 5.35
CA TYR A 145 2.05 -11.60 5.09
C TYR A 145 1.74 -12.37 6.37
N ARG A 146 0.46 -12.51 6.71
CA ARG A 146 -0.01 -13.20 7.90
C ARG A 146 -0.72 -14.49 7.54
N ILE A 147 -0.38 -15.55 8.25
CA ILE A 147 -1.00 -16.88 8.12
C ILE A 147 -1.45 -17.31 9.52
N TRP A 148 -2.66 -17.83 9.62
CA TRP A 148 -3.20 -18.38 10.86
C TRP A 148 -3.25 -19.89 10.80
N LEU A 149 -2.61 -20.59 11.76
CA LEU A 149 -2.36 -22.04 11.73
C LEU A 149 -3.21 -22.85 12.72
N ALA A 150 -4.00 -22.20 13.59
CA ALA A 150 -4.89 -22.94 14.49
C ALA A 150 -6.15 -23.44 13.77
N PRO A 151 -6.83 -24.49 14.28
CA PRO A 151 -8.07 -24.99 13.68
C PRO A 151 -9.18 -23.94 13.55
N VAL A 152 -9.26 -23.02 14.52
CA VAL A 152 -10.26 -21.96 14.57
C VAL A 152 -9.61 -20.62 14.25
N LEU A 153 -10.18 -19.87 13.29
CA LEU A 153 -9.82 -18.49 13.00
C LEU A 153 -10.66 -17.55 13.88
N PRO A 154 -10.06 -16.77 14.79
CA PRO A 154 -10.80 -15.79 15.59
C PRO A 154 -11.44 -14.71 14.70
N PRO A 155 -12.59 -14.12 15.08
CA PRO A 155 -13.28 -13.10 14.29
C PRO A 155 -12.41 -11.87 13.99
N PHE A 156 -11.53 -11.46 14.91
CA PHE A 156 -10.62 -10.33 14.72
C PHE A 156 -9.47 -10.60 13.73
N GLU A 157 -9.25 -11.86 13.35
CA GLU A 157 -8.30 -12.28 12.33
C GLU A 157 -8.99 -12.52 10.96
N TYR A 158 -10.33 -12.55 10.93
CA TYR A 158 -11.11 -12.70 9.71
C TYR A 158 -10.75 -11.61 8.70
N ARG A 159 -10.43 -12.05 7.48
CA ARG A 159 -9.90 -11.18 6.40
C ARG A 159 -8.64 -10.38 6.75
N ARG A 160 -7.85 -10.84 7.73
CA ARG A 160 -6.54 -10.27 8.12
C ARG A 160 -5.42 -11.29 8.19
N ALA A 161 -5.72 -12.55 7.89
CA ALA A 161 -4.75 -13.64 7.80
C ALA A 161 -5.27 -14.71 6.84
N TRP A 162 -4.35 -15.36 6.15
CA TRP A 162 -4.69 -16.59 5.43
C TRP A 162 -4.84 -17.74 6.42
N HIS A 163 -6.03 -18.30 6.53
CA HIS A 163 -6.30 -19.43 7.43
C HIS A 163 -5.86 -20.74 6.78
N ILE A 164 -4.95 -21.45 7.42
CA ILE A 164 -4.43 -22.76 6.99
C ILE A 164 -4.50 -23.72 8.17
N VAL A 165 -5.43 -24.67 8.12
CA VAL A 165 -5.62 -25.67 9.17
C VAL A 165 -4.58 -26.82 9.11
N ARG A 166 -3.91 -26.98 7.96
CA ARG A 166 -2.91 -28.03 7.74
C ARG A 166 -1.58 -27.66 8.37
N SER A 167 -0.86 -28.67 8.88
CA SER A 167 0.50 -28.48 9.38
C SER A 167 1.44 -28.02 8.26
N ILE A 168 2.16 -26.95 8.52
CA ILE A 168 3.22 -26.40 7.66
C ILE A 168 4.57 -26.77 8.28
N ASP A 169 5.48 -27.38 7.50
CA ASP A 169 6.84 -27.62 7.96
C ASP A 169 7.65 -26.30 8.00
N PRO A 170 8.00 -25.80 9.21
CA PRO A 170 8.72 -24.55 9.35
C PRO A 170 10.18 -24.62 8.88
N LYS A 171 10.78 -25.81 8.85
CA LYS A 171 12.16 -25.99 8.35
C LYS A 171 12.20 -25.85 6.82
N ILE A 172 11.24 -26.50 6.14
CA ILE A 172 11.09 -26.38 4.66
C ILE A 172 10.75 -24.94 4.30
N LEU A 173 9.82 -24.30 5.02
CA LEU A 173 9.44 -22.90 4.79
C LEU A 173 10.66 -21.97 4.88
N LYS A 174 11.49 -22.10 5.92
CA LYS A 174 12.70 -21.29 6.12
C LYS A 174 13.77 -21.58 5.06
N ARG A 175 13.95 -22.85 4.66
CA ARG A 175 14.89 -23.25 3.61
C ARG A 175 14.48 -22.64 2.28
N ALA A 176 13.23 -22.78 1.89
CA ALA A 176 12.68 -22.23 0.64
C ALA A 176 12.79 -20.69 0.59
N ALA A 177 12.56 -20.01 1.71
CA ALA A 177 12.62 -18.55 1.81
C ALA A 177 13.99 -17.97 1.50
N LYS A 178 15.09 -18.67 1.80
CA LYS A 178 16.46 -18.21 1.57
C LYS A 178 16.74 -17.94 0.10
N HIS A 179 16.11 -18.68 -0.82
CA HIS A 179 16.34 -18.56 -2.27
C HIS A 179 15.81 -17.24 -2.84
N PHE A 180 14.91 -16.54 -2.14
CA PHE A 180 14.36 -15.25 -2.59
C PHE A 180 15.16 -14.04 -2.14
N VAL A 181 16.11 -14.20 -1.20
CA VAL A 181 16.93 -13.09 -0.69
C VAL A 181 18.05 -12.83 -1.70
N GLY A 182 18.27 -11.55 -2.00
CA GLY A 182 19.24 -11.10 -3.00
C GLY A 182 18.57 -10.45 -4.20
N THR A 183 19.37 -10.21 -5.24
CA THR A 183 18.92 -9.64 -6.51
C THR A 183 18.66 -10.75 -7.51
N HIS A 184 17.41 -10.84 -7.99
CA HIS A 184 16.98 -11.88 -8.94
C HIS A 184 16.06 -11.31 -10.01
N ASP A 185 15.96 -12.01 -11.12
CA ASP A 185 14.83 -11.83 -12.04
C ASP A 185 13.59 -12.53 -11.47
N PHE A 186 12.59 -11.73 -11.08
CA PHE A 186 11.32 -12.21 -10.52
C PHE A 186 10.20 -12.34 -11.56
N ALA A 187 10.53 -12.41 -12.87
CA ALA A 187 9.51 -12.61 -13.91
C ALA A 187 8.63 -13.83 -13.60
N GLY A 188 9.22 -14.96 -13.19
CA GLY A 188 8.51 -16.18 -12.80
C GLY A 188 7.57 -16.01 -11.58
N PHE A 189 7.75 -14.97 -10.79
CA PHE A 189 6.93 -14.62 -9.62
C PHE A 189 6.16 -13.30 -9.82
N ALA A 190 5.97 -12.85 -11.06
CA ALA A 190 5.15 -11.69 -11.41
C ALA A 190 3.89 -12.13 -12.16
N ALA A 191 2.77 -11.49 -11.89
CA ALA A 191 1.57 -11.68 -12.70
C ALA A 191 1.56 -10.69 -13.88
N ASN A 192 1.01 -11.14 -15.02
CA ASN A 192 0.86 -10.28 -16.19
C ASN A 192 -0.18 -9.17 -15.93
N ARG A 193 0.16 -7.92 -16.28
CA ARG A 193 -0.73 -6.75 -16.22
C ARG A 193 -1.25 -6.30 -17.58
N GLY A 194 -0.97 -7.05 -18.64
CA GLY A 194 -1.29 -6.65 -20.01
C GLY A 194 -0.33 -5.60 -20.59
N LYS A 195 0.66 -5.14 -19.81
CA LYS A 195 1.75 -4.26 -20.28
C LYS A 195 3.09 -4.83 -19.82
N PRO A 196 4.11 -4.86 -20.68
CA PRO A 196 5.45 -5.33 -20.28
C PRO A 196 6.02 -4.44 -19.16
N GLU A 197 6.64 -5.04 -18.18
CA GLU A 197 7.45 -4.33 -17.19
C GLU A 197 8.80 -3.96 -17.82
N ILE A 198 9.31 -2.76 -17.53
CA ILE A 198 10.63 -2.31 -18.05
C ILE A 198 11.76 -3.21 -17.54
N SER A 199 11.65 -3.69 -16.31
CA SER A 199 12.57 -4.63 -15.68
C SER A 199 11.81 -5.48 -14.67
N THR A 200 12.11 -6.78 -14.67
CA THR A 200 11.60 -7.76 -13.69
C THR A 200 12.61 -8.06 -12.58
N THR A 201 13.82 -7.50 -12.67
CA THR A 201 14.85 -7.61 -11.64
C THR A 201 14.48 -6.79 -10.41
N ARG A 202 14.53 -7.43 -9.23
CA ARG A 202 14.30 -6.78 -7.92
C ARG A 202 15.28 -7.34 -6.90
N THR A 203 15.50 -6.55 -5.84
CA THR A 203 16.31 -6.96 -4.69
C THR A 203 15.46 -7.12 -3.46
N ILE A 204 15.41 -8.34 -2.93
CA ILE A 204 14.86 -8.59 -1.58
C ILE A 204 16.03 -8.55 -0.60
N TYR A 205 16.10 -7.50 0.21
CA TYR A 205 17.16 -7.31 1.22
C TYR A 205 17.03 -8.28 2.38
N SER A 206 15.80 -8.59 2.79
CA SER A 206 15.54 -9.60 3.82
C SER A 206 14.15 -10.19 3.70
N LEU A 207 14.06 -11.49 4.04
CA LEU A 207 12.82 -12.23 4.21
C LEU A 207 12.86 -12.89 5.59
N ARG A 208 12.01 -12.41 6.51
CA ARG A 208 11.98 -12.84 7.90
C ARG A 208 10.71 -13.60 8.19
N ILE A 209 10.86 -14.80 8.78
CA ILE A 209 9.74 -15.64 9.19
C ILE A 209 9.70 -15.69 10.71
N ARG A 210 8.58 -15.29 11.28
CA ARG A 210 8.34 -15.33 12.74
C ARG A 210 7.00 -15.98 13.02
N GLN A 211 6.94 -16.77 14.07
CA GLN A 211 5.69 -17.34 14.57
C GLN A 211 5.49 -16.93 16.02
N LYS A 212 4.28 -16.45 16.32
CA LYS A 212 3.83 -16.15 17.69
C LYS A 212 2.49 -16.82 17.89
N GLY A 213 2.48 -17.89 18.69
CA GLY A 213 1.30 -18.74 18.81
C GLY A 213 0.88 -19.28 17.44
N PRO A 214 -0.41 -19.21 17.10
CA PRO A 214 -0.92 -19.67 15.81
C PRO A 214 -0.64 -18.71 14.63
N CYS A 215 -0.20 -17.49 14.89
CA CYS A 215 0.08 -16.52 13.85
C CYS A 215 1.51 -16.66 13.33
N LEU A 216 1.65 -17.09 12.06
CA LEU A 216 2.88 -17.08 11.31
C LEU A 216 2.94 -15.80 10.46
N THR A 217 4.04 -15.06 10.52
CA THR A 217 4.28 -13.84 9.73
C THR A 217 5.51 -14.02 8.84
N ILE A 218 5.39 -13.59 7.60
CA ILE A 218 6.49 -13.53 6.62
C ILE A 218 6.65 -12.07 6.22
N GLU A 219 7.79 -11.47 6.57
CA GLU A 219 8.08 -10.07 6.29
C GLU A 219 9.14 -9.95 5.20
N PHE A 220 8.85 -9.13 4.20
CA PHE A 220 9.68 -8.87 3.04
C PHE A 220 10.15 -7.42 3.10
N ASP A 221 11.45 -7.19 3.02
CA ASP A 221 12.06 -5.88 2.79
C ASP A 221 12.78 -5.91 1.45
N GLY A 222 12.43 -5.01 0.53
CA GLY A 222 13.02 -4.95 -0.82
C GLY A 222 12.97 -3.55 -1.43
N ASP A 223 13.70 -3.37 -2.54
CA ASP A 223 13.72 -2.13 -3.32
C ASP A 223 12.38 -1.83 -3.98
N GLY A 224 11.68 -2.88 -4.44
CA GLY A 224 10.38 -2.83 -5.08
C GLY A 224 9.80 -4.22 -5.27
N PHE A 225 8.52 -4.28 -5.63
CA PHE A 225 7.84 -5.55 -5.86
C PHE A 225 6.99 -5.45 -7.12
N LEU A 226 7.05 -6.49 -7.94
CA LEU A 226 6.23 -6.65 -9.13
C LEU A 226 4.78 -6.96 -8.76
N TYR A 227 3.91 -6.91 -9.74
CA TYR A 227 2.49 -7.20 -9.55
C TYR A 227 2.28 -8.62 -8.99
N LYS A 228 1.58 -8.72 -7.87
CA LYS A 228 1.32 -9.95 -7.09
C LYS A 228 2.57 -10.70 -6.60
N MET A 229 3.79 -10.16 -6.77
CA MET A 229 5.05 -10.85 -6.48
C MET A 229 5.08 -11.44 -5.06
N VAL A 230 4.81 -10.64 -4.03
CA VAL A 230 4.83 -11.13 -2.64
C VAL A 230 3.84 -12.29 -2.44
N ARG A 231 2.63 -12.19 -3.00
CA ARG A 231 1.60 -13.22 -2.87
C ARG A 231 1.97 -14.51 -3.62
N LEU A 232 2.62 -14.41 -4.78
CA LEU A 232 3.13 -15.56 -5.54
C LEU A 232 4.29 -16.25 -4.81
N ILE A 233 5.19 -15.48 -4.21
CA ILE A 233 6.27 -16.01 -3.36
C ILE A 233 5.68 -16.75 -2.15
N VAL A 234 4.77 -16.11 -1.40
CA VAL A 234 4.13 -16.74 -0.23
C VAL A 234 3.38 -18.00 -0.61
N GLY A 235 2.64 -17.98 -1.72
CA GLY A 235 1.93 -19.17 -2.23
C GLY A 235 2.88 -20.34 -2.53
N SER A 236 4.04 -20.05 -3.11
CA SER A 236 5.08 -21.06 -3.40
C SER A 236 5.72 -21.57 -2.11
N LEU A 237 6.06 -20.68 -1.18
CA LEU A 237 6.60 -21.05 0.14
C LEU A 237 5.67 -22.01 0.91
N VAL A 238 4.37 -21.67 0.94
CA VAL A 238 3.36 -22.51 1.60
C VAL A 238 3.21 -23.85 0.89
N LYS A 239 3.22 -23.89 -0.45
CA LYS A 239 3.19 -25.17 -1.20
C LYS A 239 4.39 -26.05 -0.90
N CYS A 240 5.59 -25.49 -0.80
CA CYS A 240 6.77 -26.25 -0.38
C CYS A 240 6.61 -26.80 1.03
N ALA A 241 6.18 -25.97 1.97
CA ALA A 241 6.01 -26.35 3.38
C ALA A 241 4.86 -27.36 3.61
N LEU A 242 3.93 -27.48 2.67
CA LEU A 242 2.87 -28.50 2.63
C LEU A 242 3.29 -29.75 1.84
N GLY A 243 4.53 -29.86 1.35
CA GLY A 243 5.02 -30.97 0.53
C GLY A 243 4.40 -31.05 -0.88
N LYS A 244 3.75 -29.97 -1.36
CA LYS A 244 3.07 -29.91 -2.66
C LYS A 244 3.92 -29.33 -3.79
N MET A 245 5.13 -28.90 -3.49
CA MET A 245 6.11 -28.32 -4.41
C MET A 245 7.51 -28.55 -3.84
N ARG A 246 8.46 -28.87 -4.69
CA ARG A 246 9.87 -28.99 -4.28
C ARG A 246 10.51 -27.62 -4.15
N VAL A 247 11.52 -27.51 -3.28
CA VAL A 247 12.26 -26.24 -3.10
C VAL A 247 13.04 -25.88 -4.36
N GLU A 248 13.53 -26.86 -5.09
CA GLU A 248 14.27 -26.72 -6.34
C GLU A 248 13.41 -26.05 -7.45
N ASP A 249 12.09 -26.24 -7.40
CA ASP A 249 11.16 -25.59 -8.34
C ASP A 249 11.13 -24.06 -8.15
N ILE A 250 11.53 -23.55 -6.98
CA ILE A 250 11.69 -22.10 -6.73
C ILE A 250 12.87 -21.55 -7.53
N THR A 251 14.04 -22.21 -7.44
CA THR A 251 15.24 -21.77 -8.14
C THR A 251 15.08 -21.85 -9.65
N ALA A 252 14.43 -22.90 -10.15
CA ALA A 252 14.10 -23.00 -11.58
C ALA A 252 13.21 -21.85 -12.07
N ARG A 253 12.26 -21.38 -11.23
CA ARG A 253 11.39 -20.24 -11.59
C ARG A 253 12.09 -18.89 -11.46
N LEU A 254 13.02 -18.72 -10.52
CA LEU A 254 13.83 -17.50 -10.42
C LEU A 254 14.76 -17.34 -11.63
N GLY A 255 15.16 -18.42 -12.29
CA GLY A 255 15.91 -18.38 -13.54
C GLY A 255 15.06 -18.28 -14.81
N SER A 256 13.72 -18.30 -14.67
CA SER A 256 12.81 -18.29 -15.82
C SER A 256 12.38 -16.87 -16.15
N ALA A 257 12.65 -16.42 -17.38
CA ALA A 257 12.15 -15.16 -17.92
C ALA A 257 10.61 -15.16 -18.20
N GLN A 258 9.93 -16.28 -17.96
CA GLN A 258 8.50 -16.45 -18.22
C GLN A 258 7.63 -15.81 -17.12
N VAL A 259 7.03 -14.66 -17.43
CA VAL A 259 6.03 -14.00 -16.54
C VAL A 259 4.85 -14.96 -16.28
N GLY A 260 4.48 -15.13 -15.00
CA GLY A 260 3.30 -15.91 -14.63
C GLY A 260 3.52 -17.42 -14.50
N SER A 261 4.76 -17.92 -14.47
CA SER A 261 5.03 -19.35 -14.23
C SER A 261 4.62 -19.84 -12.85
N ALA A 262 4.57 -18.94 -11.84
CA ALA A 262 4.02 -19.25 -10.52
C ALA A 262 2.49 -19.19 -10.56
N ARG A 263 1.83 -20.37 -10.49
CA ARG A 263 0.38 -20.51 -10.71
C ARG A 263 -0.48 -20.28 -9.46
N PHE A 264 0.10 -20.18 -8.26
CA PHE A 264 -0.67 -20.09 -7.02
C PHE A 264 -0.41 -18.76 -6.30
N THR A 265 -1.40 -17.89 -6.34
CA THR A 265 -1.38 -16.61 -5.64
C THR A 265 -2.01 -16.76 -4.25
N ALA A 266 -1.25 -16.49 -3.19
CA ALA A 266 -1.78 -16.47 -1.83
C ALA A 266 -2.92 -15.44 -1.70
N PRO A 267 -3.94 -15.65 -0.84
CA PRO A 267 -5.05 -14.72 -0.63
C PRO A 267 -4.59 -13.29 -0.34
N ALA A 268 -5.37 -12.31 -0.79
CA ALA A 268 -5.02 -10.89 -0.62
C ALA A 268 -5.07 -10.45 0.86
N GLU A 269 -6.03 -10.99 1.58
CA GLU A 269 -6.37 -10.63 2.97
C GLU A 269 -5.26 -10.86 3.99
N GLY A 270 -4.26 -11.71 3.67
CA GLY A 270 -3.09 -11.88 4.52
C GLY A 270 -2.01 -10.82 4.31
N LEU A 271 -2.07 -10.01 3.25
CA LEU A 271 -1.00 -9.10 2.85
C LEU A 271 -1.21 -7.68 3.36
N PHE A 272 -0.15 -7.12 3.96
CA PHE A 272 -0.07 -5.76 4.47
C PHE A 272 1.14 -5.02 3.91
N LEU A 273 0.95 -3.85 3.32
CA LEU A 273 2.03 -2.89 3.12
C LEU A 273 2.35 -2.24 4.47
N VAL A 274 3.50 -2.58 5.05
CA VAL A 274 3.88 -2.11 6.40
C VAL A 274 4.45 -0.70 6.35
N ARG A 275 5.34 -0.42 5.39
CA ARG A 275 6.01 0.87 5.27
C ARG A 275 6.65 1.06 3.90
N VAL A 276 6.73 2.31 3.46
CA VAL A 276 7.57 2.78 2.34
C VAL A 276 8.76 3.52 2.91
N ARG A 277 9.98 3.26 2.39
CA ARG A 277 11.25 3.91 2.80
C ARG A 277 11.67 4.95 1.76
N TYR A 278 12.20 6.06 2.23
CA TYR A 278 12.68 7.21 1.43
C TYR A 278 14.11 7.56 1.79
#